data_1818bd45d2df89b0f0813aff4681a91b
#
_entry.id   1818bd45d2df89b0f0813aff4681a91b
#
_cell.length_a   1.000
_cell.length_b   1.000
_cell.length_c   1.000
_cell.angle_alpha   90.00
_cell.angle_beta   90.00
_cell.angle_gamma   90.00
#
_symmetry.space_group_name_H-M   'P 1'
#
loop_
_entity.id
_entity.type
_entity.pdbx_description
1 polymer ?
#
loop_
_entity_poly.entity_id
_entity_poly.type
_entity_poly.pdbx_seq_one_letter_code
_entity_poly.pdbx_strand_id
1 'polypeptide(L)'
;AGTPGISDPGFMLARECRRRGLKVETLPGATAFVPALVSSGLPCDRFFFEGFLPPKKGRASRLEFLAELPVTFIIYESPLRLARTLAQLAEVCGENRPASVSREISKLHETTVRGTLGELARQFEVNQARGEIVVVISGRVREEAERRHRNKYRPDADEPAPGSNVQL
;
A
#
# COMPACT_ATOMS: atom_id res chain seq x y z
N ALA A 1 -8.44 8.07 -18.37
CA ALA A 1 -8.31 9.41 -17.83
C ALA A 1 -7.48 9.37 -16.56
N GLY A 2 -6.54 10.27 -16.42
CA GLY A 2 -5.63 10.37 -15.29
C GLY A 2 -4.33 11.03 -15.69
N THR A 3 -3.35 11.07 -14.79
CA THR A 3 -2.04 11.66 -15.06
C THR A 3 -1.26 10.77 -16.04
N PRO A 4 -0.89 11.28 -17.24
CA PRO A 4 -0.14 10.51 -18.23
C PRO A 4 1.22 10.04 -17.68
N GLY A 5 1.68 8.87 -18.11
CA GLY A 5 2.99 8.34 -17.74
C GLY A 5 3.03 7.55 -16.43
N ILE A 6 1.97 7.57 -15.62
CA ILE A 6 1.87 6.80 -14.38
C ILE A 6 1.12 5.49 -14.67
N SER A 7 1.88 4.42 -14.93
CA SER A 7 1.36 3.14 -15.46
C SER A 7 0.56 3.32 -16.76
N ASP A 8 0.92 4.31 -17.55
CA ASP A 8 0.27 4.73 -18.78
C ASP A 8 1.36 5.19 -19.78
N PRO A 9 1.17 5.07 -21.10
CA PRO A 9 2.10 5.59 -22.09
C PRO A 9 2.37 7.10 -21.89
N GLY A 10 3.60 7.54 -22.15
CA GLY A 10 3.94 8.98 -22.05
C GLY A 10 5.41 9.24 -21.75
N PHE A 11 6.08 8.34 -21.03
CA PHE A 11 7.48 8.52 -20.64
C PHE A 11 8.39 8.82 -21.84
N MET A 12 8.28 8.02 -22.92
CA MET A 12 9.14 8.16 -24.10
C MET A 12 8.95 9.52 -24.79
N LEU A 13 7.70 9.99 -24.87
CA LEU A 13 7.36 11.30 -25.45
C LEU A 13 7.94 12.43 -24.60
N ALA A 14 7.69 12.41 -23.31
CA ALA A 14 8.22 13.42 -22.39
C ALA A 14 9.76 13.48 -22.42
N ARG A 15 10.41 12.30 -22.44
CA ARG A 15 11.86 12.19 -22.56
C ARG A 15 12.38 12.79 -23.86
N GLU A 16 11.73 12.49 -25.00
CA GLU A 16 12.16 13.00 -26.30
C GLU A 16 11.95 14.52 -26.42
N CYS A 17 10.83 15.04 -25.92
CA CYS A 17 10.62 16.48 -25.84
C CYS A 17 11.73 17.16 -25.05
N ARG A 18 12.06 16.63 -23.87
CA ARG A 18 13.16 17.15 -23.04
C ARG A 18 14.51 17.13 -23.77
N ARG A 19 14.80 16.02 -24.47
CA ARG A 19 16.04 15.88 -25.26
C ARG A 19 16.17 16.93 -26.37
N ARG A 20 15.03 17.34 -26.95
CA ARG A 20 14.96 18.38 -28.00
C ARG A 20 14.84 19.79 -27.46
N GLY A 21 14.91 20.00 -26.14
CA GLY A 21 14.74 21.33 -25.54
C GLY A 21 13.29 21.86 -25.57
N LEU A 22 12.31 21.00 -25.89
CA LEU A 22 10.91 21.39 -25.89
C LEU A 22 10.36 21.40 -24.46
N LYS A 23 9.52 22.38 -24.18
CA LYS A 23 8.81 22.49 -22.89
C LYS A 23 7.82 21.34 -22.74
N VAL A 24 7.86 20.69 -21.57
CA VAL A 24 6.86 19.68 -21.15
C VAL A 24 6.12 20.23 -19.95
N GLU A 25 4.83 20.42 -20.07
CA GLU A 25 3.94 20.83 -18.99
C GLU A 25 3.03 19.65 -18.62
N THR A 26 3.03 19.30 -17.34
CA THR A 26 2.14 18.28 -16.78
C THR A 26 1.15 18.94 -15.85
N LEU A 27 -0.12 18.89 -16.20
CA LEU A 27 -1.18 19.42 -15.34
C LEU A 27 -1.44 18.47 -14.18
N PRO A 28 -1.79 18.98 -12.98
CA PRO A 28 -2.29 18.17 -11.89
C PRO A 28 -3.49 17.34 -12.34
N GLY A 29 -3.47 16.05 -12.06
CA GLY A 29 -4.50 15.13 -12.51
C GLY A 29 -4.70 13.98 -11.54
N ALA A 30 -5.79 13.23 -11.72
CA ALA A 30 -6.13 12.09 -10.91
C ALA A 30 -5.13 10.94 -11.12
N THR A 31 -4.85 10.21 -10.04
CA THR A 31 -4.14 8.93 -10.05
C THR A 31 -4.85 7.97 -9.13
N ALA A 32 -5.10 6.74 -9.54
CA ALA A 32 -5.85 5.78 -8.73
C ALA A 32 -5.12 5.38 -7.44
N PHE A 33 -3.79 5.35 -7.45
CA PHE A 33 -3.01 4.93 -6.28
C PHE A 33 -3.09 5.92 -5.11
N VAL A 34 -3.26 7.21 -5.34
CA VAL A 34 -3.34 8.22 -4.26
C VAL A 34 -4.58 8.01 -3.38
N PRO A 35 -5.82 8.01 -3.91
CA PRO A 35 -6.99 7.74 -3.09
C PRO A 35 -6.98 6.32 -2.48
N ALA A 36 -6.45 5.30 -3.17
CA ALA A 36 -6.28 3.98 -2.61
C ALA A 36 -5.36 3.99 -1.38
N LEU A 37 -4.22 4.68 -1.47
CA LEU A 37 -3.27 4.81 -0.37
C LEU A 37 -3.91 5.50 0.83
N VAL A 38 -4.55 6.64 0.63
CA VAL A 38 -5.21 7.40 1.70
C VAL A 38 -6.32 6.59 2.35
N SER A 39 -7.17 5.93 1.54
CA SER A 39 -8.28 5.12 2.04
C SER A 39 -7.84 3.79 2.65
N SER A 40 -6.61 3.35 2.44
CA SER A 40 -6.08 2.11 3.04
C SER A 40 -6.01 2.17 4.57
N GLY A 41 -5.74 3.36 5.12
CA GLY A 41 -5.44 3.55 6.55
C GLY A 41 -4.00 3.14 6.93
N LEU A 42 -3.16 2.80 5.96
CA LEU A 42 -1.74 2.50 6.18
C LEU A 42 -0.89 3.80 6.14
N PRO A 43 0.34 3.79 6.71
CA PRO A 43 1.23 4.95 6.63
C PRO A 43 1.40 5.45 5.19
N CYS A 44 1.16 6.74 4.97
CA CYS A 44 1.15 7.35 3.63
C CYS A 44 2.12 8.53 3.47
N ASP A 45 2.91 8.85 4.51
CA ASP A 45 3.95 9.88 4.49
C ASP A 45 5.12 9.52 3.58
N ARG A 46 5.46 8.24 3.51
CA ARG A 46 6.45 7.66 2.61
C ARG A 46 5.94 6.34 2.05
N PHE A 47 6.03 6.16 0.76
CA PHE A 47 5.56 4.95 0.08
C PHE A 47 6.36 4.66 -1.17
N PHE A 48 6.26 3.43 -1.63
CA PHE A 48 6.84 2.97 -2.89
C PHE A 48 5.73 2.60 -3.88
N PHE A 49 5.73 3.19 -5.06
CA PHE A 49 4.80 2.84 -6.13
C PHE A 49 5.48 1.92 -7.14
N GLU A 50 5.02 0.69 -7.21
CA GLU A 50 5.53 -0.33 -8.13
C GLU A 50 4.83 -0.32 -9.49
N GLY A 51 3.54 -0.01 -9.53
CA GLY A 51 2.71 -0.23 -10.70
C GLY A 51 2.38 -1.72 -10.89
N PHE A 52 2.40 -2.22 -12.13
CA PHE A 52 2.12 -3.62 -12.41
C PHE A 52 3.35 -4.50 -12.23
N LEU A 53 3.17 -5.60 -11.50
CA LEU A 53 4.20 -6.62 -11.34
C LEU A 53 4.48 -7.34 -12.67
N PRO A 54 5.74 -7.74 -12.93
CA PRO A 54 6.06 -8.57 -14.08
C PRO A 54 5.20 -9.84 -14.11
N PRO A 55 4.70 -10.26 -15.28
CA PRO A 55 3.82 -11.44 -15.36
C PRO A 55 4.55 -12.77 -15.13
N LYS A 56 5.84 -12.86 -15.49
CA LYS A 56 6.65 -14.09 -15.41
C LYS A 56 8.10 -13.77 -14.99
N LYS A 57 8.99 -13.46 -15.95
CA LYS A 57 10.42 -13.23 -15.72
C LYS A 57 10.64 -12.07 -14.76
N GLY A 58 11.45 -12.28 -13.71
CA GLY A 58 11.77 -11.27 -12.70
C GLY A 58 10.69 -11.06 -11.62
N ARG A 59 9.54 -11.79 -11.69
CA ARG A 59 8.46 -11.62 -10.72
C ARG A 59 8.87 -12.03 -9.30
N ALA A 60 9.52 -13.18 -9.14
CA ALA A 60 9.95 -13.66 -7.82
C ALA A 60 10.89 -12.67 -7.13
N SER A 61 11.96 -12.28 -7.81
CA SER A 61 12.92 -11.29 -7.28
C SER A 61 12.27 -9.94 -6.96
N ARG A 62 11.23 -9.57 -7.73
CA ARG A 62 10.51 -8.32 -7.46
C ARG A 62 9.63 -8.42 -6.22
N LEU A 63 8.97 -9.55 -6.02
CA LEU A 63 8.20 -9.82 -4.79
C LEU A 63 9.11 -9.85 -3.55
N GLU A 64 10.27 -10.50 -3.62
CA GLU A 64 11.26 -10.51 -2.56
C GLU A 64 11.74 -9.09 -2.22
N PHE A 65 12.07 -8.28 -3.24
CA PHE A 65 12.43 -6.87 -3.04
C PHE A 65 11.34 -6.09 -2.32
N LEU A 66 10.08 -6.24 -2.75
CA LEU A 66 8.94 -5.54 -2.14
C LEU A 66 8.71 -5.96 -0.69
N ALA A 67 8.92 -7.25 -0.37
CA ALA A 67 8.75 -7.78 0.98
C ALA A 67 9.68 -7.12 2.01
N GLU A 68 10.87 -6.68 1.58
CA GLU A 68 11.88 -6.04 2.42
C GLU A 68 11.68 -4.53 2.61
N LEU A 69 10.78 -3.90 1.85
CA LEU A 69 10.56 -2.46 1.95
C LEU A 69 10.07 -2.06 3.34
N PRO A 70 10.72 -1.07 3.99
CA PRO A 70 10.30 -0.57 5.30
C PRO A 70 9.15 0.45 5.24
N VAL A 71 8.63 0.71 4.05
CA VAL A 71 7.55 1.67 3.78
C VAL A 71 6.39 1.00 3.07
N THR A 72 5.20 1.58 3.20
CA THR A 72 4.02 1.15 2.44
C THR A 72 4.34 1.08 0.95
N PHE A 73 3.89 0.04 0.27
CA PHE A 73 4.03 -0.07 -1.18
C PHE A 73 2.70 -0.37 -1.87
N ILE A 74 2.63 0.02 -3.14
CA ILE A 74 1.39 0.03 -3.90
C ILE A 74 1.62 -0.66 -5.24
N ILE A 75 0.72 -1.57 -5.58
CA ILE A 75 0.72 -2.22 -6.88
C ILE A 75 -0.62 -2.02 -7.59
N TYR A 76 -0.59 -2.00 -8.90
CA TYR A 76 -1.76 -2.21 -9.75
C TYR A 76 -1.86 -3.68 -10.13
N GLU A 77 -3.07 -4.22 -10.15
CA GLU A 77 -3.25 -5.62 -10.52
C GLU A 77 -4.51 -5.84 -11.34
N SER A 78 -4.44 -6.84 -12.22
CA SER A 78 -5.59 -7.32 -12.98
C SER A 78 -6.51 -8.17 -12.08
N PRO A 79 -7.84 -8.08 -12.24
CA PRO A 79 -8.79 -8.92 -11.49
C PRO A 79 -8.53 -10.42 -11.68
N LEU A 80 -8.05 -10.83 -12.85
CA LEU A 80 -7.74 -12.24 -13.15
C LEU A 80 -6.50 -12.77 -12.40
N ARG A 81 -5.64 -11.89 -11.91
CA ARG A 81 -4.40 -12.26 -11.22
C ARG A 81 -4.42 -11.93 -9.73
N LEU A 82 -5.41 -11.17 -9.27
CA LEU A 82 -5.45 -10.62 -7.91
C LEU A 82 -5.27 -11.70 -6.84
N ALA A 83 -6.08 -12.75 -6.85
CA ALA A 83 -6.02 -13.82 -5.85
C ALA A 83 -4.63 -14.45 -5.78
N ARG A 84 -4.08 -14.84 -6.96
CA ARG A 84 -2.73 -15.39 -7.05
C ARG A 84 -1.67 -14.42 -6.55
N THR A 85 -1.79 -13.13 -6.87
CA THR A 85 -0.82 -12.11 -6.46
C THR A 85 -0.86 -11.88 -4.95
N LEU A 86 -2.06 -11.86 -4.35
CA LEU A 86 -2.23 -11.76 -2.89
C LEU A 86 -1.63 -12.97 -2.17
N ALA A 87 -1.85 -14.19 -2.68
CA ALA A 87 -1.25 -15.40 -2.12
C ALA A 87 0.28 -15.37 -2.19
N GLN A 88 0.87 -14.96 -3.32
CA GLN A 88 2.31 -14.80 -3.45
C GLN A 88 2.89 -13.71 -2.53
N LEU A 89 2.18 -12.60 -2.36
CA LEU A 89 2.57 -11.57 -1.39
C LEU A 89 2.47 -12.07 0.05
N ALA A 90 1.43 -12.84 0.38
CA ALA A 90 1.30 -13.46 1.71
C ALA A 90 2.46 -14.43 2.02
N GLU A 91 2.92 -15.19 1.02
CA GLU A 91 4.05 -16.09 1.14
C GLU A 91 5.37 -15.35 1.44
N VAL A 92 5.68 -14.26 0.73
CA VAL A 92 6.96 -13.55 0.88
C VAL A 92 6.94 -12.47 1.95
N CYS A 93 5.81 -11.80 2.17
CA CYS A 93 5.66 -10.72 3.16
C CYS A 93 5.18 -11.20 4.52
N GLY A 94 4.61 -12.42 4.60
CA GLY A 94 3.91 -12.99 5.73
C GLY A 94 2.39 -12.76 5.68
N GLU A 95 1.64 -13.80 6.06
CA GLU A 95 0.16 -13.79 6.00
C GLU A 95 -0.48 -12.67 6.82
N ASN A 96 0.13 -12.28 7.93
CA ASN A 96 -0.39 -11.25 8.84
C ASN A 96 -0.05 -9.81 8.40
N ARG A 97 0.61 -9.61 7.25
CA ARG A 97 0.95 -8.27 6.73
C ARG A 97 -0.31 -7.49 6.41
N PRO A 98 -0.53 -6.32 7.01
CA PRO A 98 -1.71 -5.49 6.70
C PRO A 98 -1.72 -5.04 5.24
N ALA A 99 -2.89 -5.09 4.64
CA ALA A 99 -3.08 -4.67 3.26
C ALA A 99 -4.52 -4.17 3.00
N SER A 100 -4.72 -3.53 1.87
CA SER A 100 -6.04 -3.18 1.36
C SER A 100 -6.13 -3.40 -0.14
N VAL A 101 -7.32 -3.72 -0.61
CA VAL A 101 -7.66 -3.86 -2.01
C VAL A 101 -8.75 -2.86 -2.33
N SER A 102 -8.45 -1.85 -3.13
CA SER A 102 -9.42 -0.89 -3.67
C SER A 102 -9.71 -1.22 -5.12
N ARG A 103 -10.97 -1.20 -5.49
CA ARG A 103 -11.39 -1.43 -6.88
C ARG A 103 -12.35 -0.37 -7.35
N GLU A 104 -12.34 -0.11 -8.66
CA GLU A 104 -13.27 0.80 -9.35
C GLU A 104 -13.34 2.20 -8.71
N ILE A 105 -12.18 2.71 -8.25
CA ILE A 105 -12.06 4.03 -7.59
C ILE A 105 -12.70 5.12 -8.46
N SER A 106 -13.51 5.97 -7.85
CA SER A 106 -14.28 7.04 -8.48
C SER A 106 -15.37 6.57 -9.47
N LYS A 107 -15.75 5.29 -9.40
CA LYS A 107 -16.84 4.72 -10.21
C LYS A 107 -18.00 4.23 -9.32
N LEU A 108 -19.13 3.88 -9.95
CA LEU A 108 -20.35 3.45 -9.25
C LEU A 108 -20.15 2.24 -8.30
N HIS A 109 -19.22 1.36 -8.66
CA HIS A 109 -18.96 0.14 -7.88
C HIS A 109 -17.63 0.21 -7.12
N GLU A 110 -17.23 1.41 -6.69
CA GLU A 110 -16.05 1.58 -5.85
C GLU A 110 -16.20 0.81 -4.54
N THR A 111 -15.17 0.01 -4.22
CA THR A 111 -15.08 -0.68 -2.93
C THR A 111 -13.63 -0.72 -2.46
N THR A 112 -13.42 -0.65 -1.15
CA THR A 112 -12.13 -0.89 -0.51
C THR A 112 -12.29 -1.89 0.62
N VAL A 113 -11.59 -3.03 0.49
CA VAL A 113 -11.52 -4.08 1.50
C VAL A 113 -10.18 -4.02 2.19
N ARG A 114 -10.16 -4.10 3.52
CA ARG A 114 -8.96 -4.07 4.36
C ARG A 114 -8.85 -5.36 5.16
N GLY A 115 -7.62 -5.79 5.43
CA GLY A 115 -7.33 -6.98 6.22
C GLY A 115 -5.86 -7.32 6.14
N THR A 116 -5.53 -8.57 6.45
CA THR A 116 -4.21 -9.12 6.23
C THR A 116 -4.08 -9.72 4.83
N LEU A 117 -2.85 -9.87 4.32
CA LEU A 117 -2.62 -10.50 3.02
C LEU A 117 -3.25 -11.90 2.93
N GLY A 118 -3.16 -12.71 4.00
CA GLY A 118 -3.75 -14.05 4.05
C GLY A 118 -5.28 -14.01 4.01
N GLU A 119 -5.92 -13.11 4.75
CA GLU A 119 -7.38 -12.93 4.72
C GLU A 119 -7.86 -12.49 3.33
N LEU A 120 -7.21 -11.48 2.75
CA LEU A 120 -7.55 -10.98 1.43
C LEU A 120 -7.31 -12.02 0.34
N ALA A 121 -6.23 -12.81 0.42
CA ALA A 121 -5.98 -13.89 -0.53
C ALA A 121 -7.13 -14.91 -0.54
N ARG A 122 -7.55 -15.39 0.64
CA ARG A 122 -8.69 -16.32 0.80
C ARG A 122 -9.99 -15.72 0.30
N GLN A 123 -10.26 -14.45 0.64
CA GLN A 123 -11.49 -13.78 0.21
C GLN A 123 -11.59 -13.65 -1.30
N PHE A 124 -10.52 -13.25 -1.98
CA PHE A 124 -10.52 -13.04 -3.43
C PHE A 124 -10.31 -14.33 -4.24
N GLU A 125 -9.89 -15.42 -3.62
CA GLU A 125 -9.92 -16.76 -4.22
C GLU A 125 -11.36 -17.23 -4.44
N VAL A 126 -12.24 -17.00 -3.47
CA VAL A 126 -13.67 -17.37 -3.54
C VAL A 126 -14.47 -16.35 -4.35
N ASN A 127 -14.21 -15.05 -4.14
CA ASN A 127 -14.96 -13.95 -4.72
C ASN A 127 -14.10 -13.21 -5.76
N GLN A 128 -14.18 -13.66 -7.01
CA GLN A 128 -13.39 -13.03 -8.09
C GLN A 128 -13.72 -11.54 -8.22
N ALA A 129 -12.71 -10.69 -8.11
CA ALA A 129 -12.83 -9.26 -8.33
C ALA A 129 -13.09 -8.92 -9.80
N ARG A 130 -13.68 -7.74 -10.04
CA ARG A 130 -13.88 -7.16 -11.37
C ARG A 130 -13.42 -5.71 -11.38
N GLY A 131 -13.05 -5.21 -12.56
CA GLY A 131 -12.66 -3.83 -12.77
C GLY A 131 -11.18 -3.55 -12.49
N GLU A 132 -10.85 -2.30 -12.30
CA GLU A 132 -9.49 -1.83 -12.03
C GLU A 132 -9.17 -1.92 -10.55
N ILE A 133 -7.97 -2.43 -10.23
CA ILE A 133 -7.60 -2.78 -8.86
C ILE A 133 -6.29 -2.12 -8.46
N VAL A 134 -6.29 -1.55 -7.26
CA VAL A 134 -5.11 -1.06 -6.54
C VAL A 134 -4.98 -1.85 -5.24
N VAL A 135 -3.80 -2.41 -5.01
CA VAL A 135 -3.46 -3.07 -3.74
C VAL A 135 -2.43 -2.23 -3.02
N VAL A 136 -2.70 -1.92 -1.75
CA VAL A 136 -1.79 -1.21 -0.86
C VAL A 136 -1.36 -2.15 0.24
N ILE A 137 -0.06 -2.28 0.47
CA ILE A 137 0.51 -3.23 1.42
C ILE A 137 1.42 -2.47 2.39
N SER A 138 1.28 -2.76 3.69
CA SER A 138 2.14 -2.19 4.72
C SER A 138 3.60 -2.55 4.50
N GLY A 139 4.51 -1.63 4.81
CA GLY A 139 5.93 -1.92 4.87
C GLY A 139 6.29 -2.97 5.93
N ARG A 140 7.50 -3.47 5.87
CA ARG A 140 8.04 -4.39 6.88
C ARG A 140 8.18 -3.67 8.21
N VAL A 141 7.41 -4.09 9.23
CA VAL A 141 7.57 -3.60 10.60
C VAL A 141 8.77 -4.31 11.22
N ARG A 142 9.76 -3.55 11.69
CA ARG A 142 10.80 -4.10 12.55
C ARG A 142 10.24 -4.13 13.97
N GLU A 143 10.31 -5.25 14.66
CA GLU A 143 9.80 -5.43 16.03
C GLU A 143 10.32 -4.36 17.03
N GLU A 144 11.51 -3.81 16.79
CA GLU A 144 12.08 -2.70 17.60
C GLU A 144 11.31 -1.36 17.47
N ALA A 145 10.65 -1.11 16.33
CA ALA A 145 9.88 0.13 16.14
C ALA A 145 8.58 0.10 16.96
N GLU A 146 7.95 -1.07 17.09
CA GLU A 146 6.76 -1.23 17.93
C GLU A 146 7.05 -1.06 19.42
N ARG A 147 8.19 -1.58 19.90
CA ARG A 147 8.60 -1.42 21.29
C ARG A 147 8.86 0.05 21.65
N ARG A 148 9.50 0.84 20.76
CA ARG A 148 9.73 2.28 20.97
C ARG A 148 8.46 3.12 20.98
N HIS A 149 7.53 2.80 20.09
CA HIS A 149 6.25 3.54 20.02
C HIS A 149 5.37 3.25 21.24
N ARG A 150 5.34 2.02 21.70
CA ARG A 150 4.58 1.57 22.86
C ARG A 150 5.10 2.17 24.18
N ASN A 151 6.42 2.40 24.29
CA ASN A 151 7.02 3.06 25.47
C ASN A 151 6.80 4.58 25.51
N LYS A 152 6.61 5.22 24.36
CA LYS A 152 6.45 6.69 24.29
C LYS A 152 5.07 7.18 24.72
N TYR A 153 4.10 6.29 24.80
CA TYR A 153 2.71 6.57 25.22
C TYR A 153 2.29 5.81 26.47
N ARG A 154 3.25 5.27 27.23
CA ARG A 154 2.96 4.75 28.56
C ARG A 154 2.98 5.95 29.51
N PRO A 155 1.86 6.34 30.14
CA PRO A 155 1.93 7.30 31.25
C PRO A 155 2.83 6.68 32.32
N ASP A 156 3.73 7.48 32.87
CA ASP A 156 4.66 7.08 33.93
C ASP A 156 3.87 6.45 35.06
N ALA A 157 4.15 5.18 35.34
CA ALA A 157 3.48 4.40 36.38
C ALA A 157 4.01 4.70 37.79
N ASP A 158 4.57 5.91 38.02
CA ASP A 158 5.19 6.36 39.27
C ASP A 158 4.63 7.70 39.75
N GLU A 159 3.30 7.92 39.68
CA GLU A 159 2.70 8.89 40.60
C GLU A 159 2.14 8.13 41.82
N PRO A 160 2.70 8.33 43.02
CA PRO A 160 2.11 7.77 44.25
C PRO A 160 0.74 8.41 44.47
N ALA A 161 -0.26 7.57 44.74
CA ALA A 161 -1.60 7.99 45.11
C ALA A 161 -1.56 9.10 46.19
N PRO A 162 -2.36 10.18 46.04
CA PRO A 162 -2.43 11.22 47.06
C PRO A 162 -2.90 10.61 48.38
N GLY A 163 -2.03 10.70 49.37
CA GLY A 163 -2.21 10.11 50.69
C GLY A 163 -3.50 10.57 51.34
N SER A 164 -4.24 9.61 51.85
CA SER A 164 -5.30 9.77 52.82
C SER A 164 -4.73 10.33 54.15
N ASN A 165 -4.84 11.61 54.36
CA ASN A 165 -4.70 12.18 55.67
C ASN A 165 -6.09 12.29 56.32
N VAL A 166 -6.45 11.25 57.05
CA VAL A 166 -7.40 11.34 58.18
C VAL A 166 -6.59 11.57 59.41
N GLN A 167 -6.74 12.73 60.04
CA GLN A 167 -6.40 12.95 61.46
C GLN A 167 -7.48 13.82 62.11
N LEU A 168 -8.13 13.22 63.04
CA LEU A 168 -8.46 13.63 64.41
C LEU A 168 -8.96 15.05 64.58
#